data_ce74ff7b952f0219b3622c62a6d11800
#
_entry.id   ce74ff7b952f0219b3622c62a6d11800
#
_cell.length_a   1.000
_cell.length_b   1.000
_cell.length_c   1.000
_cell.angle_alpha   90.00
_cell.angle_beta   90.00
_cell.angle_gamma   90.00
#
_symmetry.space_group_name_H-M   'P 1'
#
loop_
_entity.id
_entity.type
_entity.pdbx_description
1 polymer ?
#
loop_
_entity_poly.entity_id
_entity_poly.type
_entity_poly.pdbx_seq_one_letter_code
_entity_poly.pdbx_strand_id
1 'polypeptide(L)'
;MSPADSTPRLLRLRSGAAAATLGGLSVLLVLLLASAGAAAAVRVTGRDHITHPQLDWTGSTVLRHEGGDPSNHPVFPLVVQTPGMDVSGYQGNVDWAAAWNNGGRFAYVKATESTTYTNPYFAQQYNGSFGVGMIRGAYHFATPDTSGGAAQADYFVSHGGGWSRDGRTLPPALDIEYNPYGANCYGLSPSAMVNWIADFSDTVRSRTGRYPVIYSTTGWWSGCTGNSAAFAGTNPLWIAHYTATPGTLPAGWGYRTFWQYADTGAFPGDQDYFNGAYSRLQALANG
;
A
#
# COMPACT_ATOMS: atom_id res chain seq x y z
N MET A 1 42.62 -60.19 2.44
CA MET A 1 43.38 -60.38 1.15
C MET A 1 43.46 -58.98 0.49
N SER A 2 44.57 -58.36 0.65
CA SER A 2 45.15 -57.22 -0.06
C SER A 2 46.09 -57.79 -1.12
N PRO A 3 46.71 -57.04 -2.00
CA PRO A 3 46.66 -55.68 -2.55
C PRO A 3 46.87 -55.58 -4.09
N ALA A 4 46.98 -54.43 -4.69
CA ALA A 4 47.99 -53.88 -5.62
C ALA A 4 47.39 -52.66 -6.36
N ASP A 5 47.74 -51.44 -6.12
CA ASP A 5 49.00 -50.68 -6.42
C ASP A 5 49.44 -50.71 -7.89
N SER A 6 49.41 -49.52 -8.52
CA SER A 6 50.38 -49.03 -9.48
C SER A 6 50.04 -47.66 -10.08
N THR A 7 50.62 -46.63 -9.58
CA THR A 7 51.04 -45.41 -10.30
C THR A 7 52.34 -45.67 -11.08
N PRO A 8 52.97 -44.71 -11.80
CA PRO A 8 52.52 -43.66 -12.76
C PRO A 8 53.34 -43.73 -14.09
N ARG A 9 53.03 -42.93 -15.07
CA ARG A 9 54.06 -42.58 -16.10
C ARG A 9 53.92 -41.13 -16.56
N LEU A 10 54.86 -40.36 -16.16
CA LEU A 10 55.30 -39.11 -16.78
C LEU A 10 55.84 -39.38 -18.19
N LEU A 11 55.46 -38.58 -19.17
CA LEU A 11 56.30 -38.40 -20.37
C LEU A 11 56.49 -36.93 -20.68
N ARG A 12 57.75 -36.58 -20.76
CA ARG A 12 58.24 -35.22 -21.03
C ARG A 12 58.41 -34.98 -22.52
N LEU A 13 58.33 -33.70 -22.89
CA LEU A 13 59.09 -32.94 -23.90
C LEU A 13 58.79 -33.13 -25.39
N ARG A 14 58.46 -32.08 -26.06
CA ARG A 14 59.40 -31.30 -26.86
C ARG A 14 58.90 -29.97 -27.36
N SER A 15 59.71 -28.99 -27.14
CA SER A 15 59.64 -27.65 -27.69
C SER A 15 59.75 -27.62 -29.21
N GLY A 16 58.93 -26.81 -29.87
CA GLY A 16 59.10 -26.46 -31.26
C GLY A 16 58.62 -25.03 -31.47
N ALA A 17 59.55 -24.11 -31.59
CA ALA A 17 59.31 -22.74 -31.99
C ALA A 17 59.08 -22.67 -33.51
N ALA A 18 57.97 -22.05 -33.92
CA ALA A 18 57.85 -21.59 -35.30
C ALA A 18 57.17 -20.20 -35.25
N ALA A 19 57.94 -19.22 -35.71
CA ALA A 19 57.42 -17.87 -35.93
C ALA A 19 56.56 -17.83 -37.22
N ALA A 20 55.45 -17.19 -37.18
CA ALA A 20 54.75 -16.75 -38.38
C ALA A 20 53.86 -15.53 -38.09
N THR A 21 54.31 -14.43 -38.62
CA THR A 21 53.61 -13.31 -39.32
C THR A 21 52.30 -12.74 -38.70
N LEU A 22 52.43 -11.44 -38.42
CA LEU A 22 51.38 -10.49 -38.18
C LEU A 22 50.29 -10.51 -39.30
N GLY A 23 49.08 -10.80 -38.90
CA GLY A 23 47.87 -10.46 -39.65
C GLY A 23 46.97 -9.63 -38.77
N GLY A 24 46.92 -8.33 -39.00
CA GLY A 24 46.08 -7.42 -38.23
C GLY A 24 44.59 -7.69 -38.48
N LEU A 25 43.89 -8.11 -37.45
CA LEU A 25 42.42 -8.10 -37.41
C LEU A 25 41.99 -7.02 -36.42
N SER A 26 41.60 -5.85 -36.98
CA SER A 26 41.00 -4.79 -36.23
C SER A 26 39.61 -5.26 -35.76
N VAL A 27 39.49 -5.68 -34.52
CA VAL A 27 38.21 -5.92 -33.86
C VAL A 27 37.66 -4.57 -33.47
N LEU A 28 36.66 -4.11 -34.22
CA LEU A 28 35.88 -2.94 -33.91
C LEU A 28 34.99 -3.25 -32.70
N LEU A 29 35.45 -2.86 -31.51
CA LEU A 29 34.66 -2.96 -30.28
C LEU A 29 33.59 -1.90 -30.31
N VAL A 30 32.36 -2.26 -30.76
CA VAL A 30 31.20 -1.41 -30.63
C VAL A 30 30.82 -1.39 -29.15
N LEU A 31 31.21 -0.32 -28.45
CA LEU A 31 30.68 -0.01 -27.12
C LEU A 31 29.22 0.44 -27.33
N LEU A 32 28.29 -0.47 -27.07
CA LEU A 32 26.90 -0.12 -26.80
C LEU A 32 26.87 0.62 -25.45
N LEU A 33 26.91 1.94 -25.50
CA LEU A 33 26.54 2.80 -24.39
C LEU A 33 25.03 2.63 -24.17
N ALA A 34 24.68 1.71 -23.28
CA ALA A 34 23.36 1.70 -22.70
C ALA A 34 23.20 3.02 -21.92
N SER A 35 22.51 3.98 -22.50
CA SER A 35 22.02 5.13 -21.76
C SER A 35 21.01 4.63 -20.72
N ALA A 36 21.48 4.34 -19.49
CA ALA A 36 20.63 4.26 -18.35
C ALA A 36 19.98 5.64 -18.23
N GLY A 37 18.73 5.76 -18.68
CA GLY A 37 17.90 6.90 -18.38
C GLY A 37 17.87 7.04 -16.86
N ALA A 38 18.59 8.02 -16.33
CA ALA A 38 18.43 8.41 -14.95
C ALA A 38 16.97 8.83 -14.79
N ALA A 39 16.18 7.99 -14.14
CA ALA A 39 14.90 8.42 -13.61
C ALA A 39 15.22 9.65 -12.77
N ALA A 40 14.67 10.80 -13.17
CA ALA A 40 14.83 12.02 -12.42
C ALA A 40 14.28 11.75 -11.02
N ALA A 41 15.17 11.59 -10.06
CA ALA A 41 14.78 11.54 -8.66
C ALA A 41 13.99 12.82 -8.40
N VAL A 42 12.71 12.66 -8.07
CA VAL A 42 11.88 13.77 -7.59
C VAL A 42 12.65 14.36 -6.43
N ARG A 43 13.19 15.59 -6.61
CA ARG A 43 13.79 16.31 -5.49
C ARG A 43 12.65 16.65 -4.55
N VAL A 44 12.43 15.79 -3.59
CA VAL A 44 11.62 16.11 -2.42
C VAL A 44 12.34 17.27 -1.75
N THR A 45 11.76 18.45 -1.85
CA THR A 45 12.24 19.62 -1.13
C THR A 45 11.91 19.40 0.34
N GLY A 46 12.87 18.86 1.08
CA GLY A 46 12.73 18.36 2.43
C GLY A 46 12.33 19.43 3.45
N ARG A 47 11.08 19.84 3.41
CA ARG A 47 10.40 20.41 4.55
C ARG A 47 9.24 19.50 4.87
N ASP A 48 9.39 18.80 5.97
CA ASP A 48 8.26 18.15 6.60
C ASP A 48 7.25 19.24 6.99
N HIS A 49 6.20 19.40 6.18
CA HIS A 49 5.15 20.38 6.40
C HIS A 49 3.93 19.77 7.06
N ILE A 50 4.07 18.51 7.53
CA ILE A 50 3.02 17.80 8.24
C ILE A 50 2.82 18.47 9.59
N THR A 51 1.77 19.28 9.70
CA THR A 51 1.51 20.10 10.88
C THR A 51 0.42 19.57 11.79
N HIS A 52 -0.50 18.74 11.24
CA HIS A 52 -1.69 18.26 11.95
C HIS A 52 -2.00 16.79 11.69
N PRO A 53 -1.01 15.87 11.74
CA PRO A 53 -1.22 14.48 11.35
C PRO A 53 -2.27 13.74 12.19
N GLN A 54 -2.62 14.26 13.37
CA GLN A 54 -3.72 13.76 14.19
C GLN A 54 -5.10 14.14 13.66
N LEU A 55 -5.19 15.11 12.74
CA LEU A 55 -6.43 15.54 12.09
C LEU A 55 -6.62 14.93 10.70
N ASP A 56 -5.60 14.26 10.18
CA ASP A 56 -5.62 13.62 8.88
C ASP A 56 -5.94 12.13 9.08
N TRP A 57 -7.19 11.80 9.02
CA TRP A 57 -7.66 10.41 8.97
C TRP A 57 -8.08 10.04 7.55
N THR A 58 -8.21 8.77 7.26
CA THR A 58 -8.70 8.24 5.99
C THR A 58 -10.08 8.83 5.69
N GLY A 59 -10.19 9.67 4.66
CA GLY A 59 -11.44 10.36 4.32
C GLY A 59 -11.58 11.77 4.86
N SER A 60 -10.62 12.29 5.63
CA SER A 60 -10.68 13.64 6.21
C SER A 60 -10.88 14.77 5.17
N THR A 61 -10.57 14.50 3.92
CA THR A 61 -10.71 15.45 2.81
C THR A 61 -11.94 15.21 1.93
N VAL A 62 -12.62 14.05 2.06
CA VAL A 62 -13.68 13.60 1.15
C VAL A 62 -14.82 14.60 1.06
N LEU A 63 -15.43 14.99 2.18
CA LEU A 63 -16.57 15.91 2.17
C LEU A 63 -16.26 17.25 1.49
N ARG A 64 -15.05 17.75 1.69
CA ARG A 64 -14.64 19.04 1.11
C ARG A 64 -14.46 18.98 -0.41
N HIS A 65 -14.03 17.84 -0.95
CA HIS A 65 -13.65 17.71 -2.37
C HIS A 65 -14.70 16.95 -3.19
N GLU A 66 -15.34 15.94 -2.60
CA GLU A 66 -16.28 15.06 -3.30
C GLU A 66 -17.74 15.36 -2.89
N GLY A 67 -17.95 16.06 -1.76
CA GLY A 67 -19.27 16.24 -1.17
C GLY A 67 -19.82 14.93 -0.58
N GLY A 68 -21.14 14.88 -0.41
CA GLY A 68 -21.85 13.73 0.12
C GLY A 68 -22.52 14.00 1.46
N ASP A 69 -23.06 12.95 2.07
CA ASP A 69 -23.71 12.99 3.39
C ASP A 69 -22.80 12.28 4.41
N PRO A 70 -22.26 12.99 5.41
CA PRO A 70 -21.39 12.40 6.43
C PRO A 70 -22.09 11.32 7.27
N SER A 71 -23.42 11.35 7.33
CA SER A 71 -24.24 10.39 8.07
C SER A 71 -24.94 9.37 7.17
N ASN A 72 -24.46 9.19 5.95
CA ASN A 72 -25.06 8.30 4.97
C ASN A 72 -25.22 6.86 5.50
N HIS A 73 -26.40 6.28 5.30
CA HIS A 73 -26.72 4.91 5.68
C HIS A 73 -27.23 4.12 4.47
N PRO A 74 -26.31 3.59 3.64
CA PRO A 74 -26.70 2.86 2.45
C PRO A 74 -27.48 1.58 2.79
N VAL A 75 -28.57 1.34 2.06
CA VAL A 75 -29.38 0.13 2.21
C VAL A 75 -29.09 -0.83 1.06
N PHE A 76 -28.70 -2.07 1.40
CA PHE A 76 -28.42 -3.13 0.43
C PHE A 76 -29.45 -4.24 0.53
N PRO A 77 -30.46 -4.27 -0.36
CA PRO A 77 -31.54 -5.25 -0.21
C PRO A 77 -31.14 -6.71 -0.46
N LEU A 78 -30.00 -6.99 -1.12
CA LEU A 78 -29.66 -8.35 -1.58
C LEU A 78 -28.16 -8.72 -1.53
N VAL A 79 -27.28 -7.87 -1.02
CA VAL A 79 -25.84 -8.14 -1.00
C VAL A 79 -25.34 -8.26 0.43
N VAL A 80 -24.76 -9.42 0.76
CA VAL A 80 -24.12 -9.59 2.07
C VAL A 80 -22.88 -8.72 2.14
N GLN A 81 -22.83 -7.85 3.14
CA GLN A 81 -21.69 -7.01 3.44
C GLN A 81 -21.28 -7.19 4.90
N THR A 82 -20.00 -7.05 5.18
CA THR A 82 -19.50 -7.09 6.56
C THR A 82 -19.20 -5.65 7.00
N PRO A 83 -19.84 -5.15 8.06
CA PRO A 83 -19.61 -3.79 8.55
C PRO A 83 -18.29 -3.69 9.32
N GLY A 84 -17.66 -2.55 9.24
CA GLY A 84 -16.43 -2.21 9.93
C GLY A 84 -16.23 -0.72 10.01
N MET A 85 -15.02 -0.32 10.37
CA MET A 85 -14.66 1.07 10.58
C MET A 85 -13.19 1.30 10.31
N ASP A 86 -12.82 2.57 10.14
CA ASP A 86 -11.45 2.99 10.30
C ASP A 86 -11.30 4.05 11.39
N VAL A 87 -10.14 4.06 12.05
CA VAL A 87 -9.83 4.96 13.16
C VAL A 87 -8.40 5.47 13.07
N SER A 88 -8.16 6.61 13.67
CA SER A 88 -6.86 7.26 13.74
C SER A 88 -6.54 7.79 15.15
N GLY A 89 -5.49 8.57 15.28
CA GLY A 89 -5.22 9.33 16.49
C GLY A 89 -6.33 10.31 16.88
N TYR A 90 -7.18 10.68 15.93
CA TYR A 90 -8.32 11.59 16.16
C TYR A 90 -9.34 11.00 17.14
N GLN A 91 -9.64 9.69 17.05
CA GLN A 91 -10.56 9.00 17.96
C GLN A 91 -9.97 8.74 19.33
N GLY A 92 -8.64 8.86 19.50
CA GLY A 92 -8.00 8.54 20.77
C GLY A 92 -8.18 7.07 21.19
N ASN A 93 -8.46 6.84 22.47
CA ASN A 93 -8.79 5.49 22.94
C ASN A 93 -10.21 5.10 22.52
N VAL A 94 -10.35 3.93 21.92
CA VAL A 94 -11.61 3.40 21.39
C VAL A 94 -12.21 2.36 22.32
N ASP A 95 -13.54 2.45 22.54
CA ASP A 95 -14.32 1.38 23.18
C ASP A 95 -14.66 0.28 22.15
N TRP A 96 -13.76 -0.67 22.04
CA TRP A 96 -13.90 -1.78 21.09
C TRP A 96 -15.03 -2.73 21.42
N ALA A 97 -15.39 -2.86 22.70
CA ALA A 97 -16.51 -3.69 23.11
C ALA A 97 -17.84 -3.09 22.62
N ALA A 98 -18.03 -1.79 22.74
CA ALA A 98 -19.16 -1.09 22.16
C ALA A 98 -19.20 -1.21 20.64
N ALA A 99 -18.07 -1.01 19.94
CA ALA A 99 -17.98 -1.15 18.50
C ALA A 99 -18.35 -2.57 18.01
N TRP A 100 -17.87 -3.60 18.70
CA TRP A 100 -18.24 -5.00 18.42
C TRP A 100 -19.72 -5.27 18.64
N ASN A 101 -20.28 -4.80 19.76
CA ASN A 101 -21.69 -4.97 20.11
C ASN A 101 -22.63 -4.25 19.13
N ASN A 102 -22.18 -3.12 18.56
CA ASN A 102 -22.88 -2.40 17.51
C ASN A 102 -22.76 -3.08 16.12
N GLY A 103 -22.07 -4.19 16.02
CA GLY A 103 -22.00 -4.99 14.80
C GLY A 103 -20.73 -4.86 13.99
N GLY A 104 -19.77 -4.04 14.40
CA GLY A 104 -18.45 -3.93 13.74
C GLY A 104 -17.70 -5.26 13.76
N ARG A 105 -17.10 -5.65 12.65
CA ARG A 105 -16.40 -6.93 12.48
C ARG A 105 -14.98 -6.78 12.01
N PHE A 106 -14.61 -5.63 11.48
CA PHE A 106 -13.23 -5.30 11.14
C PHE A 106 -12.93 -3.84 11.44
N ALA A 107 -11.63 -3.54 11.54
CA ALA A 107 -11.13 -2.19 11.68
C ALA A 107 -9.84 -1.99 10.89
N TYR A 108 -9.69 -0.84 10.23
CA TYR A 108 -8.41 -0.31 9.83
C TYR A 108 -7.96 0.77 10.81
N VAL A 109 -6.67 0.75 11.19
CA VAL A 109 -6.10 1.66 12.19
C VAL A 109 -4.96 2.43 11.58
N LYS A 110 -4.99 3.77 11.64
CA LYS A 110 -3.84 4.60 11.23
C LYS A 110 -2.61 4.20 12.02
N ALA A 111 -1.55 3.80 11.34
CA ALA A 111 -0.28 3.53 11.97
C ALA A 111 0.67 4.73 11.83
N THR A 112 0.79 5.25 10.62
CA THR A 112 1.79 6.26 10.26
C THR A 112 1.27 7.27 9.25
N GLU A 113 1.97 8.40 9.16
CA GLU A 113 1.85 9.39 8.09
C GLU A 113 3.24 9.92 7.75
N SER A 114 3.54 10.15 6.46
CA SER A 114 4.89 10.50 6.03
C SER A 114 5.93 9.50 6.58
N THR A 115 7.15 9.98 6.84
CA THR A 115 8.21 9.22 7.53
C THR A 115 8.48 9.75 8.95
N THR A 116 7.56 10.54 9.51
CA THR A 116 7.79 11.26 10.77
C THR A 116 6.71 11.08 11.82
N TYR A 117 5.49 10.69 11.43
CA TYR A 117 4.39 10.52 12.37
C TYR A 117 4.04 9.05 12.60
N THR A 118 3.85 8.70 13.88
CA THR A 118 3.21 7.46 14.33
C THR A 118 2.00 7.79 15.18
N ASN A 119 0.91 7.06 14.99
CA ASN A 119 -0.30 7.24 15.79
C ASN A 119 -0.04 6.85 17.25
N PRO A 120 -0.13 7.77 18.23
CA PRO A 120 0.16 7.46 19.63
C PRO A 120 -0.84 6.49 20.26
N TYR A 121 -2.01 6.30 19.65
CA TYR A 121 -3.05 5.38 20.10
C TYR A 121 -3.03 4.04 19.37
N PHE A 122 -2.08 3.84 18.42
CA PHE A 122 -2.04 2.66 17.56
C PHE A 122 -2.10 1.34 18.35
N ALA A 123 -1.31 1.22 19.41
CA ALA A 123 -1.27 0.00 20.20
C ALA A 123 -2.61 -0.33 20.86
N GLN A 124 -3.29 0.67 21.44
CA GLN A 124 -4.63 0.48 22.01
C GLN A 124 -5.66 0.12 20.95
N GLN A 125 -5.64 0.84 19.83
CA GLN A 125 -6.61 0.66 18.77
C GLN A 125 -6.42 -0.69 18.07
N TYR A 126 -5.19 -1.02 17.68
CA TYR A 126 -4.88 -2.23 16.93
C TYR A 126 -5.03 -3.52 17.76
N ASN A 127 -4.54 -3.50 19.01
CA ASN A 127 -4.64 -4.66 19.89
C ASN A 127 -6.05 -4.77 20.52
N GLY A 128 -6.70 -3.65 20.81
CA GLY A 128 -8.05 -3.62 21.35
C GLY A 128 -9.08 -4.20 20.38
N SER A 129 -9.03 -3.81 19.10
CA SER A 129 -9.89 -4.38 18.05
C SER A 129 -9.68 -5.89 17.90
N PHE A 130 -8.42 -6.34 17.94
CA PHE A 130 -8.11 -7.77 17.96
C PHE A 130 -8.66 -8.49 19.20
N GLY A 131 -8.55 -7.86 20.38
CA GLY A 131 -8.99 -8.41 21.65
C GLY A 131 -10.48 -8.75 21.71
N VAL A 132 -11.33 -7.95 21.03
CA VAL A 132 -12.78 -8.21 20.97
C VAL A 132 -13.18 -9.16 19.83
N GLY A 133 -12.24 -9.60 19.00
CA GLY A 133 -12.51 -10.59 17.94
C GLY A 133 -12.57 -10.02 16.53
N MET A 134 -12.33 -8.72 16.33
CA MET A 134 -12.31 -8.12 14.99
C MET A 134 -11.13 -8.60 14.16
N ILE A 135 -11.32 -8.64 12.85
CA ILE A 135 -10.23 -8.67 11.88
C ILE A 135 -9.73 -7.24 11.74
N ARG A 136 -8.41 -7.02 11.85
CA ARG A 136 -7.86 -5.65 11.80
C ARG A 136 -6.74 -5.54 10.78
N GLY A 137 -6.54 -4.33 10.28
CA GLY A 137 -5.44 -3.90 9.44
C GLY A 137 -4.87 -2.58 9.92
N ALA A 138 -3.72 -2.22 9.38
CA ALA A 138 -3.12 -0.91 9.56
C ALA A 138 -3.15 -0.11 8.25
N TYR A 139 -3.26 1.22 8.33
CA TYR A 139 -3.10 2.08 7.17
C TYR A 139 -2.04 3.16 7.36
N HIS A 140 -1.52 3.62 6.24
CA HIS A 140 -0.56 4.70 6.12
C HIS A 140 -1.17 5.86 5.35
N PHE A 141 -1.23 7.04 5.93
CA PHE A 141 -1.60 8.27 5.23
C PHE A 141 -0.40 8.77 4.43
N ALA A 142 -0.57 8.80 3.12
CA ALA A 142 0.51 9.13 2.20
C ALA A 142 0.69 10.63 2.01
N THR A 143 1.93 11.06 1.98
CA THR A 143 2.32 12.45 1.67
C THR A 143 3.42 12.45 0.60
N PRO A 144 3.05 12.24 -0.68
CA PRO A 144 4.01 12.04 -1.77
C PRO A 144 5.01 13.15 -2.00
N ASP A 145 4.73 14.36 -1.52
CA ASP A 145 5.62 15.53 -1.62
C ASP A 145 6.68 15.61 -0.52
N THR A 146 6.60 14.76 0.51
CA THR A 146 7.58 14.75 1.62
C THR A 146 8.71 13.75 1.40
N SER A 147 8.41 12.59 0.82
CA SER A 147 9.38 11.52 0.57
C SER A 147 8.88 10.54 -0.48
N GLY A 148 9.78 9.70 -1.01
CA GLY A 148 9.45 8.67 -2.00
C GLY A 148 8.58 7.54 -1.44
N GLY A 149 7.83 6.85 -2.32
CA GLY A 149 6.91 5.79 -1.96
C GLY A 149 7.57 4.65 -1.19
N ALA A 150 8.74 4.20 -1.62
CA ALA A 150 9.50 3.15 -0.93
C ALA A 150 9.90 3.55 0.49
N ALA A 151 10.32 4.80 0.72
CA ALA A 151 10.70 5.27 2.05
C ALA A 151 9.50 5.32 3.00
N GLN A 152 8.33 5.79 2.53
CA GLN A 152 7.12 5.80 3.34
C GLN A 152 6.62 4.37 3.61
N ALA A 153 6.71 3.47 2.65
CA ALA A 153 6.37 2.06 2.83
C ALA A 153 7.27 1.35 3.86
N ASP A 154 8.58 1.59 3.81
CA ASP A 154 9.53 1.05 4.79
C ASP A 154 9.25 1.58 6.20
N TYR A 155 8.97 2.87 6.32
CA TYR A 155 8.57 3.48 7.59
C TYR A 155 7.28 2.87 8.12
N PHE A 156 6.25 2.76 7.28
CA PHE A 156 4.97 2.17 7.61
C PHE A 156 5.09 0.72 8.11
N VAL A 157 5.76 -0.14 7.34
CA VAL A 157 5.92 -1.55 7.71
C VAL A 157 6.68 -1.70 9.03
N SER A 158 7.66 -0.84 9.27
CA SER A 158 8.45 -0.85 10.52
C SER A 158 7.70 -0.31 11.74
N HIS A 159 6.55 0.38 11.53
CA HIS A 159 5.77 1.03 12.58
C HIS A 159 4.30 0.56 12.63
N GLY A 160 4.02 -0.69 12.30
CA GLY A 160 2.70 -1.30 12.45
C GLY A 160 2.04 -1.80 11.17
N GLY A 161 2.58 -1.45 9.99
CA GLY A 161 2.08 -1.89 8.68
C GLY A 161 2.45 -3.32 8.30
N GLY A 162 2.83 -4.17 9.24
CA GLY A 162 3.13 -5.57 8.99
C GLY A 162 1.87 -6.40 8.69
N TRP A 163 2.08 -7.58 8.11
CA TRP A 163 1.03 -8.56 7.88
C TRP A 163 1.43 -9.94 8.39
N SER A 164 0.47 -10.68 8.94
CA SER A 164 0.63 -12.08 9.33
C SER A 164 -0.53 -12.93 8.81
N ARG A 165 -0.22 -14.17 8.41
CA ARG A 165 -1.20 -15.14 7.92
C ARG A 165 -1.91 -15.81 9.10
N ASP A 166 -2.76 -15.06 9.78
CA ASP A 166 -3.47 -15.50 10.99
C ASP A 166 -5.00 -15.47 10.84
N GLY A 167 -5.51 -15.15 9.65
CA GLY A 167 -6.94 -15.00 9.37
C GLY A 167 -7.58 -13.80 10.05
N ARG A 168 -6.78 -12.95 10.71
CA ARG A 168 -7.24 -11.80 11.50
C ARG A 168 -6.46 -10.52 11.24
N THR A 169 -5.42 -10.59 10.38
CA THR A 169 -4.63 -9.44 9.94
C THR A 169 -4.93 -9.15 8.47
N LEU A 170 -5.59 -8.03 8.19
CA LEU A 170 -5.84 -7.56 6.81
C LEU A 170 -4.53 -7.15 6.13
N PRO A 171 -4.48 -7.18 4.79
CA PRO A 171 -3.36 -6.56 4.09
C PRO A 171 -3.19 -5.11 4.54
N PRO A 172 -1.95 -4.61 4.64
CA PRO A 172 -1.70 -3.19 4.91
C PRO A 172 -2.46 -2.31 3.92
N ALA A 173 -2.84 -1.08 4.30
CA ALA A 173 -3.52 -0.17 3.41
C ALA A 173 -2.69 1.10 3.16
N LEU A 174 -2.68 1.52 1.90
CA LEU A 174 -2.20 2.82 1.44
C LEU A 174 -3.41 3.74 1.36
N ASP A 175 -3.44 4.77 2.18
CA ASP A 175 -4.38 5.88 2.09
C ASP A 175 -3.74 6.96 1.22
N ILE A 176 -4.25 7.16 0.01
CA ILE A 176 -3.78 8.15 -0.95
C ILE A 176 -4.96 8.98 -1.45
N GLU A 177 -5.08 10.19 -0.92
CA GLU A 177 -6.19 11.11 -1.15
C GLU A 177 -5.74 12.55 -1.33
N TYR A 178 -6.66 13.51 -1.34
CA TYR A 178 -6.34 14.93 -1.47
C TYR A 178 -5.38 15.39 -0.37
N ASN A 179 -4.39 16.19 -0.79
CA ASN A 179 -3.39 16.74 0.13
C ASN A 179 -4.04 17.75 1.10
N PRO A 180 -4.08 17.49 2.40
CA PRO A 180 -4.65 18.43 3.36
C PRO A 180 -3.78 19.68 3.57
N TYR A 181 -2.51 19.64 3.14
CA TYR A 181 -1.50 20.67 3.38
C TYR A 181 -1.19 21.54 2.15
N GLY A 182 -1.71 21.21 0.96
CA GLY A 182 -1.31 21.91 -0.26
C GLY A 182 -2.07 21.53 -1.52
N ALA A 183 -1.34 21.45 -2.63
CA ALA A 183 -1.93 21.10 -3.91
C ALA A 183 -2.50 19.68 -3.90
N ASN A 184 -3.72 19.49 -4.41
CA ASN A 184 -4.50 18.24 -4.34
C ASN A 184 -3.71 16.97 -4.71
N CYS A 185 -2.80 17.06 -5.68
CA CYS A 185 -1.98 15.94 -6.14
C CYS A 185 -0.52 16.04 -5.64
N TYR A 186 -0.27 16.72 -4.52
CA TYR A 186 1.07 16.86 -3.93
C TYR A 186 2.12 17.47 -4.87
N GLY A 187 1.69 18.25 -5.87
CA GLY A 187 2.57 18.83 -6.88
C GLY A 187 3.15 17.82 -7.89
N LEU A 188 2.70 16.56 -7.87
CA LEU A 188 3.15 15.52 -8.78
C LEU A 188 2.31 15.50 -10.07
N SER A 189 2.97 15.18 -11.19
CA SER A 189 2.25 14.83 -12.43
C SER A 189 1.59 13.46 -12.28
N PRO A 190 0.56 13.12 -13.08
CA PRO A 190 -0.08 11.81 -13.02
C PRO A 190 0.88 10.63 -13.15
N SER A 191 1.86 10.70 -14.03
CA SER A 191 2.86 9.65 -14.18
C SER A 191 3.80 9.55 -12.98
N ALA A 192 4.19 10.68 -12.38
CA ALA A 192 5.00 10.68 -11.18
C ALA A 192 4.23 10.10 -9.97
N MET A 193 2.94 10.40 -9.86
CA MET A 193 2.06 9.84 -8.83
C MET A 193 1.90 8.32 -8.98
N VAL A 194 1.67 7.83 -10.21
CA VAL A 194 1.60 6.38 -10.48
C VAL A 194 2.90 5.67 -10.10
N ASN A 195 4.05 6.26 -10.43
CA ASN A 195 5.35 5.69 -10.04
C ASN A 195 5.53 5.70 -8.53
N TRP A 196 5.13 6.77 -7.84
CA TRP A 196 5.19 6.84 -6.38
C TRP A 196 4.35 5.74 -5.70
N ILE A 197 3.09 5.55 -6.19
CA ILE A 197 2.20 4.49 -5.70
C ILE A 197 2.79 3.10 -5.98
N ALA A 198 3.40 2.90 -7.15
CA ALA A 198 4.07 1.64 -7.49
C ALA A 198 5.23 1.34 -6.53
N ASP A 199 6.12 2.32 -6.29
CA ASP A 199 7.23 2.17 -5.36
C ASP A 199 6.75 1.80 -3.94
N PHE A 200 5.68 2.45 -3.46
CA PHE A 200 5.08 2.12 -2.17
C PHE A 200 4.51 0.69 -2.17
N SER A 201 3.70 0.37 -3.17
CA SER A 201 3.00 -0.91 -3.28
C SER A 201 3.95 -2.09 -3.39
N ASP A 202 4.98 -1.98 -4.23
CA ASP A 202 5.98 -3.03 -4.42
C ASP A 202 6.87 -3.21 -3.18
N THR A 203 7.18 -2.12 -2.48
CA THR A 203 7.94 -2.19 -1.22
C THR A 203 7.12 -2.89 -0.13
N VAL A 204 5.85 -2.53 0.06
CA VAL A 204 4.96 -3.24 1.00
C VAL A 204 4.87 -4.71 0.62
N ARG A 205 4.69 -5.03 -0.67
CA ARG A 205 4.63 -6.41 -1.17
C ARG A 205 5.92 -7.18 -0.88
N SER A 206 7.06 -6.56 -1.11
CA SER A 206 8.38 -7.16 -0.83
C SER A 206 8.58 -7.46 0.65
N ARG A 207 8.13 -6.55 1.53
CA ARG A 207 8.34 -6.62 2.99
C ARG A 207 7.35 -7.55 3.70
N THR A 208 6.12 -7.64 3.19
CA THR A 208 5.02 -8.35 3.88
C THR A 208 4.52 -9.58 3.15
N GLY A 209 4.84 -9.73 1.87
CA GLY A 209 4.27 -10.75 1.01
C GLY A 209 2.88 -10.38 0.45
N ARG A 210 2.32 -9.19 0.78
CA ARG A 210 0.98 -8.74 0.36
C ARG A 210 1.06 -7.39 -0.34
N TYR A 211 0.36 -7.26 -1.46
CA TYR A 211 0.06 -5.95 -2.01
C TYR A 211 -0.86 -5.19 -1.06
N PRO A 212 -0.63 -3.88 -0.84
CA PRO A 212 -1.51 -3.10 0.02
C PRO A 212 -2.88 -2.91 -0.62
N VAL A 213 -3.90 -2.78 0.21
CA VAL A 213 -5.17 -2.17 -0.18
C VAL A 213 -4.90 -0.72 -0.55
N ILE A 214 -5.50 -0.22 -1.63
CA ILE A 214 -5.43 1.20 -1.99
C ILE A 214 -6.76 1.84 -1.63
N TYR A 215 -6.70 2.81 -0.70
CA TYR A 215 -7.80 3.71 -0.40
C TYR A 215 -7.65 4.99 -1.22
N SER A 216 -8.75 5.43 -1.83
CA SER A 216 -8.85 6.70 -2.55
C SER A 216 -10.30 7.06 -2.84
N THR A 217 -10.51 8.25 -3.45
CA THR A 217 -11.76 8.61 -4.13
C THR A 217 -11.61 8.46 -5.64
N THR A 218 -12.73 8.32 -6.37
CA THR A 218 -12.69 8.27 -7.84
C THR A 218 -12.25 9.60 -8.44
N GLY A 219 -12.66 10.73 -7.82
CA GLY A 219 -12.27 12.06 -8.27
C GLY A 219 -10.78 12.29 -8.15
N TRP A 220 -10.21 12.01 -6.97
CA TRP A 220 -8.77 12.13 -6.76
C TRP A 220 -7.98 11.22 -7.70
N TRP A 221 -8.39 9.94 -7.78
CA TRP A 221 -7.69 8.96 -8.63
C TRP A 221 -7.65 9.39 -10.10
N SER A 222 -8.79 9.88 -10.60
CA SER A 222 -8.89 10.37 -11.98
C SER A 222 -8.01 11.60 -12.21
N GLY A 223 -8.04 12.57 -11.30
CA GLY A 223 -7.29 13.82 -11.41
C GLY A 223 -5.79 13.65 -11.22
N CYS A 224 -5.39 12.84 -10.24
CA CYS A 224 -3.99 12.78 -9.80
C CYS A 224 -3.20 11.60 -10.39
N THR A 225 -3.86 10.58 -10.96
CA THR A 225 -3.19 9.45 -11.63
C THR A 225 -3.51 9.35 -13.11
N GLY A 226 -4.38 10.23 -13.64
CA GLY A 226 -4.93 10.08 -14.99
C GLY A 226 -5.84 8.86 -15.13
N ASN A 227 -6.51 8.46 -14.04
CA ASN A 227 -7.35 7.27 -13.95
C ASN A 227 -6.60 5.98 -14.31
N SER A 228 -5.41 5.80 -13.76
CA SER A 228 -4.54 4.64 -14.04
C SER A 228 -5.19 3.32 -13.64
N ALA A 229 -5.12 2.32 -14.53
CA ALA A 229 -5.56 0.95 -14.26
C ALA A 229 -4.43 0.03 -13.75
N ALA A 230 -3.23 0.57 -13.52
CA ALA A 230 -2.02 -0.23 -13.27
C ALA A 230 -2.10 -1.14 -12.04
N PHE A 231 -2.91 -0.79 -11.04
CA PHE A 231 -2.97 -1.47 -9.75
C PHE A 231 -4.17 -2.43 -9.61
N ALA A 232 -5.12 -2.38 -10.54
CA ALA A 232 -6.39 -3.11 -10.41
C ALA A 232 -6.23 -4.64 -10.41
N GLY A 233 -5.16 -5.17 -11.01
CA GLY A 233 -4.86 -6.60 -11.03
C GLY A 233 -4.19 -7.14 -9.77
N THR A 234 -3.67 -6.28 -8.90
CA THR A 234 -2.85 -6.68 -7.75
C THR A 234 -3.36 -6.12 -6.42
N ASN A 235 -3.86 -4.90 -6.40
CA ASN A 235 -4.23 -4.17 -5.20
C ASN A 235 -5.75 -4.18 -4.99
N PRO A 236 -6.25 -4.64 -3.83
CA PRO A 236 -7.65 -4.47 -3.47
C PRO A 236 -8.01 -2.98 -3.37
N LEU A 237 -9.21 -2.61 -3.82
CA LEU A 237 -9.70 -1.24 -3.78
C LEU A 237 -10.53 -0.97 -2.52
N TRP A 238 -10.24 0.11 -1.83
CA TRP A 238 -11.08 0.71 -0.79
C TRP A 238 -11.49 2.10 -1.26
N ILE A 239 -12.75 2.24 -1.65
CA ILE A 239 -13.28 3.47 -2.23
C ILE A 239 -14.03 4.28 -1.18
N ALA A 240 -13.78 5.59 -1.12
CA ALA A 240 -14.61 6.52 -0.35
C ALA A 240 -15.64 7.20 -1.25
N HIS A 241 -16.89 7.17 -0.80
CA HIS A 241 -18.00 7.87 -1.47
C HIS A 241 -19.19 7.95 -0.53
N TYR A 242 -19.48 9.13 0.01
CA TYR A 242 -20.50 9.34 1.04
C TYR A 242 -21.89 9.58 0.42
N THR A 243 -22.37 8.58 -0.31
CA THR A 243 -23.68 8.58 -0.97
C THR A 243 -24.33 7.20 -0.86
N ALA A 244 -25.53 7.02 -1.43
CA ALA A 244 -26.26 5.75 -1.36
C ALA A 244 -25.56 4.57 -2.07
N THR A 245 -24.55 4.83 -2.90
CA THR A 245 -23.80 3.80 -3.66
C THR A 245 -22.32 4.14 -3.68
N PRO A 246 -21.43 3.17 -3.92
CA PRO A 246 -19.99 3.42 -4.02
C PRO A 246 -19.59 4.22 -5.28
N GLY A 247 -20.53 4.59 -6.12
CA GLY A 247 -20.26 5.35 -7.34
C GLY A 247 -19.51 4.56 -8.42
N THR A 248 -19.01 5.29 -9.40
CA THR A 248 -18.15 4.75 -10.46
C THR A 248 -16.78 4.42 -9.87
N LEU A 249 -16.28 3.22 -10.13
CA LEU A 249 -14.95 2.82 -9.66
C LEU A 249 -13.85 3.36 -10.59
N PRO A 250 -12.64 3.57 -10.09
CA PRO A 250 -11.47 3.86 -10.90
C PRO A 250 -11.19 2.79 -11.95
N ALA A 251 -10.50 3.18 -13.04
CA ALA A 251 -10.25 2.30 -14.17
C ALA A 251 -9.56 0.98 -13.76
N GLY A 252 -9.99 -0.12 -14.39
CA GLY A 252 -9.45 -1.46 -14.21
C GLY A 252 -10.07 -2.23 -13.06
N TRP A 253 -10.56 -1.61 -11.97
CA TRP A 253 -11.23 -2.32 -10.90
C TRP A 253 -12.68 -2.66 -11.29
N GLY A 254 -12.98 -3.95 -11.42
CA GLY A 254 -14.32 -4.44 -11.69
C GLY A 254 -15.23 -4.49 -10.44
N TYR A 255 -14.65 -4.38 -9.25
CA TYR A 255 -15.34 -4.36 -7.97
C TYR A 255 -14.49 -3.64 -6.91
N ARG A 256 -15.16 -3.11 -5.89
CA ARG A 256 -14.50 -2.63 -4.67
C ARG A 256 -14.30 -3.78 -3.68
N THR A 257 -13.27 -3.71 -2.87
CA THR A 257 -13.07 -4.61 -1.73
C THR A 257 -13.69 -4.01 -0.46
N PHE A 258 -13.44 -2.72 -0.23
CA PHE A 258 -14.04 -1.95 0.85
C PHE A 258 -14.70 -0.68 0.32
N TRP A 259 -15.61 -0.15 1.10
CA TRP A 259 -16.28 1.12 0.84
C TRP A 259 -16.49 1.88 2.13
N GLN A 260 -15.84 3.03 2.24
CA GLN A 260 -16.10 4.03 3.27
C GLN A 260 -17.28 4.88 2.81
N TYR A 261 -18.39 4.78 3.53
CA TYR A 261 -19.65 5.33 3.08
C TYR A 261 -20.13 6.53 3.91
N ALA A 262 -19.53 6.78 5.06
CA ALA A 262 -19.83 7.90 5.95
C ALA A 262 -18.65 8.13 6.91
N ASP A 263 -18.54 9.34 7.47
CA ASP A 263 -17.55 9.67 8.50
C ASP A 263 -18.16 9.74 9.91
N THR A 264 -19.47 9.55 10.03
CA THR A 264 -20.20 9.47 11.31
C THR A 264 -21.19 8.32 11.29
N GLY A 265 -21.44 7.70 12.44
CA GLY A 265 -22.40 6.60 12.52
C GLY A 265 -22.33 5.79 13.80
N ALA A 266 -22.60 4.49 13.69
CA ALA A 266 -22.71 3.58 14.84
C ALA A 266 -21.34 3.19 15.43
N PHE A 267 -20.26 3.39 14.67
CA PHE A 267 -18.91 3.02 15.08
C PHE A 267 -18.07 4.26 15.39
N PRO A 268 -17.03 4.13 16.21
CA PRO A 268 -16.01 5.18 16.32
C PRO A 268 -15.24 5.30 15.00
N GLY A 269 -14.98 6.54 14.58
CA GLY A 269 -14.37 6.83 13.28
C GLY A 269 -15.32 6.64 12.11
N ASP A 270 -14.75 6.34 10.94
CA ASP A 270 -15.49 6.28 9.69
C ASP A 270 -16.16 4.93 9.50
N GLN A 271 -17.21 4.92 8.70
CA GLN A 271 -18.10 3.77 8.56
C GLN A 271 -17.79 3.03 7.27
N ASP A 272 -17.49 1.75 7.38
CA ASP A 272 -17.05 0.92 6.27
C ASP A 272 -17.90 -0.31 6.03
N TYR A 273 -17.93 -0.73 4.78
CA TYR A 273 -18.38 -2.06 4.39
C TYR A 273 -17.29 -2.82 3.64
N PHE A 274 -17.04 -4.04 4.07
CA PHE A 274 -16.37 -5.04 3.22
C PHE A 274 -17.39 -5.67 2.26
N ASN A 275 -17.03 -5.79 0.99
CA ASN A 275 -17.87 -6.33 -0.08
C ASN A 275 -17.94 -7.86 -0.02
N GLY A 276 -18.62 -8.39 0.96
CA GLY A 276 -18.79 -9.83 1.13
C GLY A 276 -19.09 -10.27 2.56
N ALA A 277 -19.32 -11.56 2.71
CA ALA A 277 -19.52 -12.18 4.01
C ALA A 277 -18.22 -12.20 4.84
N TYR A 278 -18.38 -12.29 6.16
CA TYR A 278 -17.26 -12.34 7.11
C TYR A 278 -16.23 -13.44 6.79
N SER A 279 -16.67 -14.60 6.32
CA SER A 279 -15.77 -15.68 5.91
C SER A 279 -14.88 -15.30 4.71
N ARG A 280 -15.34 -14.44 3.81
CA ARG A 280 -14.53 -13.92 2.72
C ARG A 280 -13.53 -12.87 3.20
N LEU A 281 -13.91 -12.08 4.21
CA LEU A 281 -13.00 -11.16 4.88
C LEU A 281 -11.87 -11.94 5.60
N GLN A 282 -12.21 -13.05 6.27
CA GLN A 282 -11.21 -13.97 6.83
C GLN A 282 -10.28 -14.57 5.77
N ALA A 283 -10.83 -14.93 4.59
CA ALA A 283 -10.03 -15.42 3.48
C ALA A 283 -9.05 -14.34 2.97
N LEU A 284 -9.49 -13.08 2.87
CA LEU A 284 -8.61 -11.94 2.51
C LEU A 284 -7.47 -11.77 3.55
N ALA A 285 -7.78 -11.93 4.83
CA ALA A 285 -6.79 -11.86 5.91
C ALA A 285 -5.81 -13.05 5.91
N ASN A 286 -6.21 -14.20 5.34
CA ASN A 286 -5.35 -15.37 5.20
C ASN A 286 -4.39 -15.34 3.99
N GLY A 287 -4.63 -14.52 3.01
CA GLY A 287 -3.77 -14.38 1.84
C GLY A 287 -4.23 -15.16 0.63
#